data_3844bc4a1ffde590277e9533fd598e93
#
_entry.id   3844bc4a1ffde590277e9533fd598e93
#
_cell.length_a   1.000
_cell.length_b   1.000
_cell.length_c   1.000
_cell.angle_alpha   90.00
_cell.angle_beta   90.00
_cell.angle_gamma   90.00
#
_symmetry.space_group_name_H-M   'P 1'
#
loop_
_entity.id
_entity.type
_entity.pdbx_description
1 polymer ?
#
loop_
_entity_poly.entity_id
_entity_poly.type
_entity_poly.pdbx_seq_one_letter_code
_entity_poly.pdbx_strand_id
1 'polypeptide(L)'
;IGFIDQYQPEYVVILSGDHIYKMDYAAMLRYHEQMEADCTIAVRTVPLAEASRFGIMNTREDGSIYEFEEKPKHPTSTNASLGIYIFKWSVLKKFLIEDEENPRSENDFGKNVIPAILNEGYRLFAYEFQGYWKDVGTISSLWEANMDLLGKNPAFNLYGEKGNRIYARNYAMPSSIIARESKNKNCFIAEGCEIYGTITHSIISTGCTVDSGAIVEDSVIMPNVHIESGAIIRHAIIGEDCRICRGAVIGGSFAPGEEKKISVV
;
A
#
# COMPACT_ATOMS: atom_id res chain seq x y z
N ILE A 1 12.25 -19.83 -7.88
CA ILE A 1 12.44 -21.07 -7.08
C ILE A 1 13.91 -21.21 -6.70
N GLY A 2 14.86 -21.31 -7.66
CA GLY A 2 16.27 -21.60 -7.38
C GLY A 2 16.95 -20.63 -6.39
N PHE A 3 16.56 -19.35 -6.36
CA PHE A 3 17.05 -18.39 -5.39
C PHE A 3 16.57 -18.73 -3.96
N ILE A 4 15.32 -19.10 -3.79
CA ILE A 4 14.73 -19.43 -2.48
C ILE A 4 15.33 -20.74 -1.95
N ASP A 5 15.51 -21.73 -2.82
CA ASP A 5 16.06 -23.04 -2.47
C ASP A 5 17.46 -22.97 -1.84
N GLN A 6 18.27 -21.97 -2.17
CA GLN A 6 19.59 -21.76 -1.57
C GLN A 6 19.54 -21.56 -0.05
N TYR A 7 18.43 -21.02 0.44
CA TYR A 7 18.20 -20.75 1.87
C TYR A 7 17.50 -21.89 2.60
N GLN A 8 16.95 -22.87 1.88
CA GLN A 8 16.19 -24.02 2.43
C GLN A 8 15.16 -23.59 3.50
N PRO A 9 14.30 -22.60 3.21
CA PRO A 9 13.34 -22.12 4.20
C PRO A 9 12.25 -23.16 4.44
N GLU A 10 11.71 -23.20 5.65
CA GLU A 10 10.51 -23.97 5.97
C GLU A 10 9.27 -23.24 5.47
N TYR A 11 9.24 -21.92 5.68
CA TYR A 11 8.13 -21.04 5.29
C TYR A 11 8.60 -19.91 4.38
N VAL A 12 7.69 -19.44 3.52
CA VAL A 12 7.90 -18.28 2.65
C VAL A 12 6.74 -17.33 2.83
N VAL A 13 7.07 -16.04 3.00
CA VAL A 13 6.09 -14.95 3.01
C VAL A 13 6.04 -14.31 1.63
N ILE A 14 4.85 -14.26 1.04
CA ILE A 14 4.59 -13.56 -0.23
C ILE A 14 3.83 -12.30 0.09
N LEU A 15 4.29 -11.17 -0.44
CA LEU A 15 3.72 -9.85 -0.20
C LEU A 15 3.37 -9.18 -1.53
N SER A 16 2.25 -8.45 -1.58
CA SER A 16 1.97 -7.54 -2.70
C SER A 16 2.91 -6.34 -2.65
N GLY A 17 3.34 -5.86 -3.83
CA GLY A 17 4.31 -4.77 -3.96
C GLY A 17 3.72 -3.36 -3.88
N ASP A 18 2.39 -3.23 -3.94
CA ASP A 18 1.66 -1.97 -4.04
C ASP A 18 0.60 -1.76 -2.95
N HIS A 19 0.77 -2.41 -1.80
CA HIS A 19 -0.13 -2.26 -0.67
C HIS A 19 0.52 -1.49 0.48
N ILE A 20 -0.23 -0.59 1.11
CA ILE A 20 0.18 0.18 2.28
C ILE A 20 -0.47 -0.42 3.53
N TYR A 21 0.33 -0.96 4.43
CA TYR A 21 -0.12 -1.55 5.70
C TYR A 21 1.02 -1.69 6.68
N LYS A 22 0.70 -2.06 7.91
CA LYS A 22 1.67 -2.37 8.96
C LYS A 22 1.24 -3.62 9.70
N MET A 23 1.93 -4.74 9.47
CA MET A 23 1.58 -6.06 9.99
C MET A 23 2.75 -6.68 10.76
N ASP A 24 2.43 -7.38 11.86
CA ASP A 24 3.37 -8.29 12.53
C ASP A 24 3.34 -9.66 11.85
N TYR A 25 4.26 -9.89 10.92
CA TYR A 25 4.37 -11.18 10.23
C TYR A 25 4.70 -12.35 11.17
N ALA A 26 5.38 -12.08 12.29
CA ALA A 26 5.66 -13.12 13.26
C ALA A 26 4.39 -13.59 13.98
N ALA A 27 3.41 -12.70 14.20
CA ALA A 27 2.10 -13.08 14.72
C ALA A 27 1.33 -13.96 13.71
N MET A 28 1.36 -13.59 12.43
CA MET A 28 0.75 -14.38 11.37
C MET A 28 1.44 -15.75 11.20
N LEU A 29 2.77 -15.81 11.35
CA LEU A 29 3.52 -17.08 11.30
C LEU A 29 3.15 -18.00 12.48
N ARG A 30 3.09 -17.46 13.72
CA ARG A 30 2.62 -18.26 14.87
C ARG A 30 1.22 -18.83 14.65
N TYR A 31 0.30 -18.06 14.07
CA TYR A 31 -1.01 -18.54 13.71
C TYR A 31 -0.92 -19.67 12.66
N HIS A 32 -0.10 -19.50 11.63
CA HIS A 32 0.15 -20.50 10.58
C HIS A 32 0.61 -21.84 11.19
N GLU A 33 1.58 -21.78 12.11
CA GLU A 33 2.11 -22.96 12.82
C GLU A 33 1.05 -23.59 13.74
N GLN A 34 0.30 -22.81 14.52
CA GLN A 34 -0.75 -23.29 15.40
C GLN A 34 -1.87 -24.02 14.65
N MET A 35 -2.21 -23.54 13.47
CA MET A 35 -3.22 -24.16 12.62
C MET A 35 -2.64 -25.32 11.80
N GLU A 36 -1.33 -25.58 11.88
CA GLU A 36 -0.61 -26.53 11.04
C GLU A 36 -0.95 -26.33 9.56
N ALA A 37 -1.06 -25.07 9.14
CA ALA A 37 -1.49 -24.68 7.82
C ALA A 37 -0.43 -25.01 6.75
N ASP A 38 -0.85 -25.27 5.54
CA ASP A 38 0.02 -25.33 4.36
C ASP A 38 0.08 -23.97 3.67
N CYS A 39 -1.01 -23.19 3.77
CA CYS A 39 -1.08 -21.80 3.38
C CYS A 39 -1.93 -21.02 4.38
N THR A 40 -1.47 -19.82 4.74
CA THR A 40 -2.26 -18.84 5.49
C THR A 40 -2.40 -17.58 4.65
N ILE A 41 -3.62 -17.10 4.49
CA ILE A 41 -3.96 -15.90 3.72
C ILE A 41 -4.41 -14.82 4.69
N ALA A 42 -3.74 -13.66 4.68
CA ALA A 42 -4.24 -12.51 5.41
C ALA A 42 -5.51 -11.98 4.74
N VAL A 43 -6.54 -11.76 5.56
CA VAL A 43 -7.86 -11.35 5.09
C VAL A 43 -8.38 -10.14 5.85
N ARG A 44 -9.28 -9.42 5.22
CA ARG A 44 -10.07 -8.36 5.84
C ARG A 44 -11.50 -8.42 5.33
N THR A 45 -12.45 -8.10 6.21
CA THR A 45 -13.84 -7.87 5.78
C THR A 45 -13.94 -6.54 5.03
N VAL A 46 -14.49 -6.59 3.82
CA VAL A 46 -14.74 -5.41 2.97
C VAL A 46 -16.25 -5.27 2.69
N PRO A 47 -16.73 -4.06 2.32
CA PRO A 47 -18.10 -3.92 1.84
C PRO A 47 -18.35 -4.81 0.63
N LEU A 48 -19.54 -5.43 0.57
CA LEU A 48 -19.91 -6.35 -0.52
C LEU A 48 -19.79 -5.69 -1.91
N ALA A 49 -20.06 -4.39 -2.00
CA ALA A 49 -19.93 -3.62 -3.25
C ALA A 49 -18.49 -3.53 -3.77
N GLU A 50 -17.49 -3.71 -2.90
CA GLU A 50 -16.07 -3.66 -3.25
C GLU A 50 -15.46 -5.06 -3.41
N ALA A 51 -16.12 -6.09 -2.93
CA ALA A 51 -15.60 -7.45 -2.85
C ALA A 51 -15.18 -8.01 -4.23
N SER A 52 -15.85 -7.62 -5.31
CA SER A 52 -15.50 -8.05 -6.68
C SER A 52 -14.12 -7.58 -7.18
N ARG A 53 -13.44 -6.71 -6.43
CA ARG A 53 -12.09 -6.23 -6.77
C ARG A 53 -10.97 -7.14 -6.24
N PHE A 54 -11.29 -8.05 -5.34
CA PHE A 54 -10.34 -8.85 -4.57
C PHE A 54 -10.56 -10.35 -4.78
N GLY A 55 -9.56 -11.14 -4.42
CA GLY A 55 -9.76 -12.56 -4.17
C GLY A 55 -10.64 -12.72 -2.93
N ILE A 56 -11.77 -13.41 -3.08
CA ILE A 56 -12.76 -13.63 -2.03
C ILE A 56 -12.73 -15.08 -1.58
N MET A 57 -12.87 -15.29 -0.28
CA MET A 57 -12.86 -16.63 0.28
C MET A 57 -14.01 -16.88 1.24
N ASN A 58 -14.46 -18.10 1.25
CA ASN A 58 -15.41 -18.63 2.21
C ASN A 58 -14.66 -19.50 3.24
N THR A 59 -14.94 -19.26 4.52
CA THR A 59 -14.28 -19.94 5.64
C THR A 59 -15.29 -20.69 6.50
N ARG A 60 -14.83 -21.75 7.16
CA ARG A 60 -15.55 -22.38 8.26
C ARG A 60 -15.36 -21.62 9.57
N GLU A 61 -16.04 -22.04 10.61
CA GLU A 61 -15.94 -21.43 11.95
C GLU A 61 -14.52 -21.51 12.55
N ASP A 62 -13.73 -22.50 12.18
CA ASP A 62 -12.34 -22.68 12.59
C ASP A 62 -11.34 -21.82 11.80
N GLY A 63 -11.81 -21.01 10.83
CA GLY A 63 -11.01 -20.20 9.94
C GLY A 63 -10.42 -20.94 8.74
N SER A 64 -10.69 -22.24 8.59
CA SER A 64 -10.27 -23.00 7.40
C SER A 64 -11.01 -22.53 6.16
N ILE A 65 -10.26 -22.32 5.06
CA ILE A 65 -10.80 -21.88 3.78
C ILE A 65 -11.27 -23.12 3.01
N TYR A 66 -12.50 -23.08 2.52
CA TYR A 66 -13.06 -24.16 1.68
C TYR A 66 -13.36 -23.73 0.26
N GLU A 67 -13.33 -22.42 -0.01
CA GLU A 67 -13.56 -21.85 -1.34
C GLU A 67 -12.78 -20.55 -1.49
N PHE A 68 -12.18 -20.36 -2.66
CA PHE A 68 -11.46 -19.14 -3.04
C PHE A 68 -11.81 -18.81 -4.49
N GLU A 69 -12.17 -17.55 -4.73
CA GLU A 69 -12.51 -17.04 -6.05
C GLU A 69 -11.83 -15.69 -6.30
N GLU A 70 -11.03 -15.60 -7.35
CA GLU A 70 -10.33 -14.37 -7.72
C GLU A 70 -11.27 -13.42 -8.48
N LYS A 71 -11.51 -12.24 -7.90
CA LYS A 71 -12.32 -11.15 -8.47
C LYS A 71 -13.68 -11.62 -9.00
N PRO A 72 -14.52 -12.26 -8.16
CA PRO A 72 -15.81 -12.78 -8.57
C PRO A 72 -16.74 -11.67 -9.04
N LYS A 73 -17.52 -11.94 -10.09
CA LYS A 73 -18.56 -10.99 -10.55
C LYS A 73 -19.71 -10.87 -9.54
N HIS A 74 -19.97 -11.93 -8.80
CA HIS A 74 -21.04 -12.03 -7.80
C HIS A 74 -20.45 -12.61 -6.52
N PRO A 75 -19.76 -11.79 -5.70
CA PRO A 75 -19.10 -12.27 -4.49
C PRO A 75 -20.12 -12.85 -3.50
N THR A 76 -19.82 -14.02 -2.95
CA THR A 76 -20.63 -14.71 -1.94
C THR A 76 -20.19 -14.44 -0.51
N SER A 77 -19.03 -13.80 -0.34
CA SER A 77 -18.43 -13.46 0.95
C SER A 77 -17.84 -12.06 0.90
N THR A 78 -17.57 -11.50 2.08
CA THR A 78 -16.89 -10.21 2.28
C THR A 78 -15.45 -10.38 2.75
N ASN A 79 -14.96 -11.62 2.90
CA ASN A 79 -13.59 -11.90 3.29
C ASN A 79 -12.65 -11.75 2.08
N ALA A 80 -12.00 -10.59 2.00
CA ALA A 80 -11.10 -10.26 0.91
C ALA A 80 -9.65 -10.63 1.25
N SER A 81 -8.95 -11.25 0.30
CA SER A 81 -7.51 -11.48 0.36
C SER A 81 -6.77 -10.15 0.30
N LEU A 82 -5.79 -9.99 1.18
CA LEU A 82 -4.91 -8.82 1.21
C LEU A 82 -3.65 -9.00 0.33
N GLY A 83 -3.54 -10.09 -0.44
CA GLY A 83 -2.32 -10.36 -1.20
C GLY A 83 -1.09 -10.65 -0.32
N ILE A 84 -1.32 -11.09 0.91
CA ILE A 84 -0.29 -11.42 1.89
C ILE A 84 -0.48 -12.87 2.29
N TYR A 85 0.53 -13.70 2.04
CA TYR A 85 0.45 -15.14 2.21
C TYR A 85 1.64 -15.67 2.99
N ILE A 86 1.43 -16.70 3.82
CA ILE A 86 2.49 -17.56 4.35
C ILE A 86 2.25 -18.97 3.82
N PHE A 87 3.26 -19.55 3.20
CA PHE A 87 3.24 -20.92 2.68
C PHE A 87 4.33 -21.77 3.31
N LYS A 88 4.06 -23.06 3.51
CA LYS A 88 5.12 -24.04 3.58
C LYS A 88 5.84 -24.07 2.24
N TRP A 89 7.17 -23.89 2.27
CA TRP A 89 7.93 -23.82 1.02
C TRP A 89 7.81 -25.07 0.16
N SER A 90 7.83 -26.25 0.78
CA SER A 90 7.68 -27.51 0.05
C SER A 90 6.38 -27.62 -0.73
N VAL A 91 5.26 -27.09 -0.19
CA VAL A 91 3.97 -27.06 -0.85
C VAL A 91 3.97 -26.04 -1.98
N LEU A 92 4.34 -24.79 -1.68
CA LEU A 92 4.36 -23.73 -2.69
C LEU A 92 5.25 -24.09 -3.87
N LYS A 93 6.45 -24.61 -3.61
CA LYS A 93 7.40 -25.01 -4.66
C LYS A 93 6.81 -26.05 -5.60
N LYS A 94 6.13 -27.06 -5.07
CA LYS A 94 5.44 -28.08 -5.88
C LYS A 94 4.47 -27.42 -6.87
N PHE A 95 3.55 -26.61 -6.35
CA PHE A 95 2.51 -25.99 -7.18
C PHE A 95 3.05 -24.94 -8.14
N LEU A 96 4.13 -24.22 -7.81
CA LEU A 96 4.74 -23.29 -8.75
C LEU A 96 5.41 -24.01 -9.94
N ILE A 97 5.97 -25.20 -9.72
CA ILE A 97 6.52 -26.02 -10.82
C ILE A 97 5.42 -26.55 -11.71
N GLU A 98 4.37 -27.11 -11.10
CA GLU A 98 3.21 -27.64 -11.83
C GLU A 98 2.46 -26.56 -12.62
N ASP A 99 2.37 -25.36 -12.05
CA ASP A 99 1.72 -24.21 -12.69
C ASP A 99 2.54 -23.67 -13.88
N GLU A 100 3.86 -23.60 -13.77
CA GLU A 100 4.78 -23.21 -14.85
C GLU A 100 4.71 -24.19 -16.03
N GLU A 101 4.52 -25.48 -15.77
CA GLU A 101 4.38 -26.51 -16.80
C GLU A 101 2.99 -26.52 -17.46
N ASN A 102 2.02 -25.81 -16.89
CA ASN A 102 0.66 -25.73 -17.40
C ASN A 102 0.49 -24.62 -18.45
N PRO A 103 0.37 -24.92 -19.76
CA PRO A 103 0.27 -23.90 -20.81
C PRO A 103 -1.05 -23.08 -20.76
N ARG A 104 -1.99 -23.45 -19.90
CA ARG A 104 -3.25 -22.70 -19.69
C ARG A 104 -3.22 -21.83 -18.45
N SER A 105 -2.16 -21.88 -17.67
CA SER A 105 -2.01 -21.03 -16.50
C SER A 105 -1.71 -19.59 -16.88
N GLU A 106 -2.23 -18.66 -16.10
CA GLU A 106 -1.86 -17.25 -16.17
C GLU A 106 -0.71 -16.91 -15.21
N ASN A 107 -0.17 -17.92 -14.50
CA ASN A 107 0.87 -17.79 -13.45
C ASN A 107 0.44 -16.82 -12.34
N ASP A 108 -0.85 -16.87 -11.98
CA ASP A 108 -1.47 -15.98 -10.99
C ASP A 108 -1.79 -16.75 -9.70
N PHE A 109 -1.42 -16.18 -8.55
CA PHE A 109 -1.66 -16.83 -7.26
C PHE A 109 -3.14 -17.06 -7.00
N GLY A 110 -3.98 -16.07 -7.27
CA GLY A 110 -5.42 -16.15 -7.01
C GLY A 110 -6.19 -17.01 -8.00
N LYS A 111 -5.81 -16.97 -9.28
CA LYS A 111 -6.51 -17.73 -10.34
C LYS A 111 -6.05 -19.17 -10.44
N ASN A 112 -4.78 -19.44 -10.19
CA ASN A 112 -4.16 -20.72 -10.49
C ASN A 112 -3.63 -21.43 -9.23
N VAL A 113 -2.67 -20.85 -8.54
CA VAL A 113 -1.89 -21.53 -7.48
C VAL A 113 -2.76 -21.84 -6.25
N ILE A 114 -3.46 -20.83 -5.70
CA ILE A 114 -4.28 -21.03 -4.49
C ILE A 114 -5.44 -22.00 -4.73
N PRO A 115 -6.23 -21.87 -5.82
CA PRO A 115 -7.25 -22.87 -6.14
C PRO A 115 -6.70 -24.28 -6.34
N ALA A 116 -5.54 -24.45 -6.96
CA ALA A 116 -4.92 -25.76 -7.15
C ALA A 116 -4.54 -26.40 -5.81
N ILE A 117 -3.89 -25.65 -4.91
CA ILE A 117 -3.55 -26.09 -3.55
C ILE A 117 -4.82 -26.51 -2.79
N LEU A 118 -5.88 -25.70 -2.86
CA LEU A 118 -7.14 -25.96 -2.18
C LEU A 118 -7.84 -27.24 -2.71
N ASN A 119 -7.86 -27.40 -4.04
CA ASN A 119 -8.50 -28.55 -4.70
C ASN A 119 -7.78 -29.88 -4.41
N GLU A 120 -6.48 -29.87 -4.14
CA GLU A 120 -5.74 -31.05 -3.71
C GLU A 120 -5.90 -31.36 -2.21
N GLY A 121 -6.72 -30.59 -1.49
CA GLY A 121 -7.07 -30.86 -0.10
C GLY A 121 -6.03 -30.41 0.93
N TYR A 122 -5.12 -29.53 0.56
CA TYR A 122 -4.21 -28.90 1.50
C TYR A 122 -4.95 -27.96 2.47
N ARG A 123 -4.32 -27.68 3.61
CA ARG A 123 -4.92 -26.89 4.70
C ARG A 123 -4.65 -25.40 4.51
N LEU A 124 -5.68 -24.67 4.07
CA LEU A 124 -5.63 -23.22 3.92
C LEU A 124 -6.41 -22.53 5.05
N PHE A 125 -5.86 -21.49 5.64
CA PHE A 125 -6.50 -20.75 6.73
C PHE A 125 -6.50 -19.25 6.46
N ALA A 126 -7.56 -18.59 6.91
CA ALA A 126 -7.69 -17.13 6.87
C ALA A 126 -7.16 -16.53 8.18
N TYR A 127 -6.23 -15.57 8.07
CA TYR A 127 -5.73 -14.77 9.18
C TYR A 127 -6.36 -13.38 9.12
N GLU A 128 -7.26 -13.06 10.05
CA GLU A 128 -7.93 -11.77 10.08
C GLU A 128 -6.97 -10.65 10.48
N PHE A 129 -6.79 -9.67 9.60
CA PHE A 129 -5.98 -8.48 9.83
C PHE A 129 -6.87 -7.27 10.11
N GLN A 130 -6.74 -6.68 11.30
CA GLN A 130 -7.56 -5.55 11.74
C GLN A 130 -6.85 -4.19 11.60
N GLY A 131 -5.63 -4.15 11.10
CA GLY A 131 -4.85 -2.93 10.91
C GLY A 131 -5.29 -2.09 9.70
N TYR A 132 -4.67 -0.91 9.55
CA TYR A 132 -4.80 -0.15 8.31
C TYR A 132 -4.24 -0.95 7.13
N TRP A 133 -5.00 -0.98 6.05
CA TRP A 133 -4.58 -1.56 4.78
C TRP A 133 -5.24 -0.79 3.62
N LYS A 134 -4.46 -0.49 2.59
CA LYS A 134 -4.93 0.17 1.37
C LYS A 134 -4.12 -0.34 0.17
N ASP A 135 -4.83 -0.78 -0.86
CA ASP A 135 -4.30 -1.03 -2.20
C ASP A 135 -4.14 0.33 -2.91
N VAL A 136 -2.94 0.63 -3.40
CA VAL A 136 -2.61 1.89 -4.08
C VAL A 136 -2.41 1.73 -5.59
N GLY A 137 -3.03 0.73 -6.19
CA GLY A 137 -2.99 0.45 -7.63
C GLY A 137 -3.66 1.52 -8.52
N THR A 138 -4.21 2.60 -7.96
CA THR A 138 -4.75 3.74 -8.70
C THR A 138 -4.16 5.07 -8.21
N ILE A 139 -4.13 6.08 -9.09
CA ILE A 139 -3.66 7.44 -8.74
C ILE A 139 -4.45 8.00 -7.54
N SER A 140 -5.77 7.83 -7.54
CA SER A 140 -6.62 8.29 -6.46
C SER A 140 -6.31 7.59 -5.14
N SER A 141 -6.18 6.27 -5.13
CA SER A 141 -5.86 5.52 -3.92
C SER A 141 -4.45 5.81 -3.39
N LEU A 142 -3.47 6.07 -4.27
CA LEU A 142 -2.14 6.53 -3.88
C LEU A 142 -2.19 7.92 -3.22
N TRP A 143 -2.92 8.85 -3.80
CA TRP A 143 -3.12 10.19 -3.23
C TRP A 143 -3.81 10.08 -1.85
N GLU A 144 -4.91 9.34 -1.76
CA GLU A 144 -5.65 9.13 -0.51
C GLU A 144 -4.79 8.49 0.58
N ALA A 145 -3.99 7.47 0.25
CA ALA A 145 -3.10 6.82 1.22
C ALA A 145 -2.08 7.80 1.83
N ASN A 146 -1.61 8.77 1.05
CA ASN A 146 -0.77 9.85 1.54
C ASN A 146 -1.56 10.82 2.45
N MET A 147 -2.79 11.18 2.07
CA MET A 147 -3.64 12.06 2.90
C MET A 147 -4.06 11.38 4.22
N ASP A 148 -4.21 10.06 4.25
CA ASP A 148 -4.51 9.25 5.44
C ASP A 148 -3.42 9.34 6.53
N LEU A 149 -2.22 9.82 6.19
CA LEU A 149 -1.14 10.09 7.14
C LEU A 149 -1.32 11.40 7.91
N LEU A 150 -2.16 12.31 7.41
CA LEU A 150 -2.27 13.67 7.92
C LEU A 150 -3.29 13.79 9.06
N GLY A 151 -3.12 14.83 9.87
CA GLY A 151 -4.03 15.16 10.95
C GLY A 151 -3.55 14.75 12.33
N LYS A 152 -4.31 15.13 13.34
CA LYS A 152 -4.00 14.82 14.76
C LYS A 152 -4.20 13.32 15.07
N ASN A 153 -5.19 12.71 14.45
CA ASN A 153 -5.51 11.28 14.57
C ASN A 153 -5.56 10.71 13.14
N PRO A 154 -4.40 10.43 12.53
CA PRO A 154 -4.35 9.95 11.15
C PRO A 154 -4.93 8.53 11.06
N ALA A 155 -5.55 8.21 9.93
CA ALA A 155 -6.04 6.86 9.67
C ALA A 155 -4.89 5.83 9.65
N PHE A 156 -3.71 6.25 9.21
CA PHE A 156 -2.48 5.48 9.27
C PHE A 156 -1.38 6.24 10.00
N ASN A 157 -0.93 5.71 11.14
CA ASN A 157 0.11 6.33 11.96
C ASN A 157 1.48 5.67 11.71
N LEU A 158 2.39 6.39 11.06
CA LEU A 158 3.77 5.93 10.83
C LEU A 158 4.58 5.80 12.13
N TYR A 159 4.29 6.64 13.12
CA TYR A 159 5.03 6.72 14.38
C TYR A 159 4.50 5.78 15.46
N GLY A 160 3.42 5.05 15.17
CA GLY A 160 2.65 4.19 16.08
C GLY A 160 3.47 3.36 17.07
N GLU A 161 2.83 2.43 17.74
CA GLU A 161 3.32 1.69 18.92
C GLU A 161 4.79 1.24 18.87
N LYS A 162 5.47 1.35 20.02
CA LYS A 162 6.84 0.87 20.21
C LYS A 162 6.94 -0.62 19.84
N GLY A 163 7.79 -0.93 18.88
CA GLY A 163 8.06 -2.31 18.45
C GLY A 163 7.76 -2.59 16.97
N ASN A 164 6.89 -1.82 16.36
CA ASN A 164 6.52 -2.00 14.94
C ASN A 164 7.06 -0.86 14.06
N ARG A 165 8.37 -0.65 14.07
CA ARG A 165 9.02 0.39 13.28
C ARG A 165 9.09 -0.03 11.81
N ILE A 166 8.71 0.87 10.91
CA ILE A 166 8.95 0.72 9.47
C ILE A 166 10.39 1.14 9.18
N TYR A 167 11.16 0.26 8.53
CA TYR A 167 12.51 0.53 8.09
C TYR A 167 12.48 0.81 6.59
N ALA A 168 13.06 1.94 6.20
CA ALA A 168 13.18 2.35 4.80
C ALA A 168 14.61 2.80 4.51
N ARG A 169 14.94 2.97 3.24
CA ARG A 169 16.20 3.59 2.83
C ARG A 169 16.24 5.03 3.36
N ASN A 170 17.30 5.35 4.09
CA ASN A 170 17.53 6.71 4.58
C ASN A 170 18.54 7.41 3.66
N TYR A 171 18.18 8.57 3.13
CA TYR A 171 19.03 9.41 2.30
C TYR A 171 19.98 10.30 3.12
N ALA A 172 19.87 10.28 4.45
CA ALA A 172 20.72 11.05 5.37
C ALA A 172 20.85 12.55 4.99
N MET A 173 19.72 13.19 4.72
CA MET A 173 19.65 14.61 4.39
C MET A 173 19.73 15.47 5.66
N PRO A 174 20.16 16.74 5.55
CA PRO A 174 20.13 17.67 6.69
C PRO A 174 18.70 17.96 7.14
N SER A 175 18.55 18.57 8.32
CA SER A 175 17.24 19.05 8.78
C SER A 175 16.65 20.07 7.81
N SER A 176 15.32 20.07 7.70
CA SER A 176 14.60 21.00 6.83
C SER A 176 14.65 22.43 7.37
N ILE A 177 14.71 23.41 6.48
CA ILE A 177 14.60 24.84 6.76
C ILE A 177 13.12 25.24 6.56
N ILE A 178 12.50 25.76 7.60
CA ILE A 178 11.15 26.34 7.53
C ILE A 178 11.29 27.85 7.77
N ALA A 179 11.09 28.63 6.72
CA ALA A 179 11.23 30.10 6.81
C ALA A 179 10.15 30.70 7.72
N ARG A 180 10.47 31.81 8.38
CA ARG A 180 9.56 32.49 9.29
C ARG A 180 8.26 32.94 8.62
N GLU A 181 8.33 33.32 7.36
CA GLU A 181 7.22 33.82 6.55
C GLU A 181 6.36 32.71 5.93
N SER A 182 6.85 31.47 5.95
CA SER A 182 6.10 30.31 5.43
C SER A 182 4.86 30.03 6.26
N LYS A 183 3.81 29.48 5.61
CA LYS A 183 2.56 29.12 6.27
C LYS A 183 2.30 27.63 6.06
N ASN A 184 2.46 26.86 7.13
CA ASN A 184 2.35 25.39 7.06
C ASN A 184 1.22 24.91 7.97
N LYS A 185 0.25 24.15 7.41
CA LYS A 185 -0.90 23.66 8.16
C LYS A 185 -1.21 22.23 7.76
N ASN A 186 -1.21 21.32 8.74
CA ASN A 186 -1.56 19.91 8.55
C ASN A 186 -0.79 19.26 7.38
N CYS A 187 0.54 19.25 7.47
CA CYS A 187 1.42 18.72 6.44
C CYS A 187 2.52 17.85 7.04
N PHE A 188 3.03 16.91 6.26
CA PHE A 188 4.32 16.27 6.50
C PHE A 188 5.36 16.90 5.62
N ILE A 189 6.52 17.24 6.21
CA ILE A 189 7.69 17.77 5.53
C ILE A 189 8.86 16.87 5.95
N ALA A 190 9.42 16.17 4.97
CA ALA A 190 10.55 15.28 5.19
C ALA A 190 11.85 16.07 5.36
N GLU A 191 12.97 15.39 5.61
CA GLU A 191 14.29 15.98 5.78
C GLU A 191 14.83 16.60 4.47
N GLY A 192 15.74 17.55 4.60
CA GLY A 192 16.41 18.22 3.48
C GLY A 192 15.57 19.24 2.72
N CYS A 193 14.39 19.61 3.21
CA CYS A 193 13.51 20.55 2.52
C CYS A 193 13.82 22.01 2.86
N GLU A 194 13.59 22.91 1.89
CA GLU A 194 13.63 24.37 2.06
C GLU A 194 12.25 24.97 1.78
N ILE A 195 11.54 25.43 2.82
CA ILE A 195 10.15 25.86 2.73
C ILE A 195 10.02 27.35 3.01
N TYR A 196 9.76 28.11 1.97
CA TYR A 196 9.52 29.56 2.00
C TYR A 196 8.07 29.93 1.65
N GLY A 197 7.32 29.01 1.00
CA GLY A 197 5.96 29.18 0.53
C GLY A 197 4.89 28.77 1.54
N THR A 198 3.68 28.55 1.03
CA THR A 198 2.50 28.08 1.79
C THR A 198 2.18 26.64 1.46
N ILE A 199 2.07 25.80 2.49
CA ILE A 199 1.73 24.38 2.35
C ILE A 199 0.54 24.04 3.25
N THR A 200 -0.51 23.50 2.68
CA THR A 200 -1.71 23.09 3.40
C THR A 200 -2.11 21.67 3.01
N HIS A 201 -2.37 20.81 4.01
CA HIS A 201 -2.87 19.45 3.83
C HIS A 201 -2.13 18.67 2.74
N SER A 202 -0.79 18.62 2.83
CA SER A 202 0.08 18.08 1.79
C SER A 202 1.26 17.31 2.37
N ILE A 203 1.80 16.41 1.56
CA ILE A 203 3.02 15.65 1.84
C ILE A 203 4.15 16.22 1.00
N ILE A 204 5.26 16.58 1.64
CA ILE A 204 6.49 17.06 1.00
C ILE A 204 7.59 16.05 1.30
N SER A 205 8.04 15.36 0.28
CA SER A 205 9.12 14.39 0.38
C SER A 205 10.49 15.03 0.51
N THR A 206 11.52 14.22 0.70
CA THR A 206 12.90 14.63 0.97
C THR A 206 13.47 15.55 -0.11
N GLY A 207 14.21 16.58 0.30
CA GLY A 207 15.00 17.42 -0.59
C GLY A 207 14.21 18.42 -1.45
N CYS A 208 12.94 18.67 -1.12
CA CYS A 208 12.11 19.61 -1.88
C CYS A 208 12.37 21.06 -1.52
N THR A 209 12.25 21.95 -2.51
CA THR A 209 12.27 23.41 -2.32
C THR A 209 10.93 24.01 -2.71
N VAL A 210 10.33 24.81 -1.82
CA VAL A 210 9.09 25.56 -2.09
C VAL A 210 9.39 27.04 -1.90
N ASP A 211 9.51 27.77 -3.02
CA ASP A 211 9.88 29.17 -3.03
C ASP A 211 8.80 30.11 -2.43
N SER A 212 9.22 31.30 -2.06
CA SER A 212 8.34 32.34 -1.52
C SER A 212 7.20 32.68 -2.49
N GLY A 213 5.97 32.73 -1.98
CA GLY A 213 4.76 32.97 -2.78
C GLY A 213 4.22 31.75 -3.52
N ALA A 214 4.89 30.62 -3.50
CA ALA A 214 4.33 29.36 -3.99
C ALA A 214 3.27 28.81 -3.02
N ILE A 215 2.26 28.11 -3.55
CA ILE A 215 1.14 27.53 -2.80
C ILE A 215 1.00 26.05 -3.16
N VAL A 216 1.00 25.19 -2.15
CA VAL A 216 0.78 23.73 -2.29
C VAL A 216 -0.38 23.34 -1.38
N GLU A 217 -1.46 22.80 -1.96
CA GLU A 217 -2.67 22.39 -1.25
C GLU A 217 -3.10 21.00 -1.68
N ASP A 218 -3.54 20.15 -0.73
CA ASP A 218 -4.07 18.80 -0.98
C ASP A 218 -3.21 17.98 -1.96
N SER A 219 -1.89 18.03 -1.82
CA SER A 219 -0.97 17.50 -2.83
C SER A 219 0.14 16.65 -2.24
N VAL A 220 0.68 15.75 -3.07
CA VAL A 220 1.84 14.93 -2.76
C VAL A 220 3.00 15.36 -3.64
N ILE A 221 4.09 15.81 -3.03
CA ILE A 221 5.30 16.27 -3.71
C ILE A 221 6.39 15.22 -3.46
N MET A 222 6.82 14.56 -4.53
CA MET A 222 7.84 13.52 -4.51
C MET A 222 9.24 14.11 -4.28
N PRO A 223 10.28 13.28 -4.05
CA PRO A 223 11.62 13.79 -3.72
C PRO A 223 12.22 14.75 -4.73
N ASN A 224 13.05 15.67 -4.24
CA ASN A 224 13.87 16.61 -5.03
C ASN A 224 13.09 17.55 -5.95
N VAL A 225 11.82 17.81 -5.66
CA VAL A 225 11.01 18.76 -6.46
C VAL A 225 11.32 20.18 -6.07
N HIS A 226 11.50 21.06 -7.08
CA HIS A 226 11.63 22.50 -6.89
C HIS A 226 10.38 23.23 -7.41
N ILE A 227 9.67 23.92 -6.54
CA ILE A 227 8.47 24.69 -6.84
C ILE A 227 8.83 26.19 -6.77
N GLU A 228 8.89 26.82 -7.94
CA GLU A 228 9.28 28.24 -8.05
C GLU A 228 8.20 29.21 -7.58
N SER A 229 8.64 30.44 -7.31
CA SER A 229 7.80 31.53 -6.77
C SER A 229 6.49 31.74 -7.53
N GLY A 230 5.37 31.85 -6.80
CA GLY A 230 4.05 32.11 -7.36
C GLY A 230 3.40 30.92 -8.06
N ALA A 231 4.04 29.76 -8.09
CA ALA A 231 3.40 28.54 -8.58
C ALA A 231 2.27 28.08 -7.63
N ILE A 232 1.21 27.52 -8.18
CA ILE A 232 0.04 27.04 -7.43
C ILE A 232 -0.20 25.56 -7.79
N ILE A 233 -0.16 24.69 -6.78
CA ILE A 233 -0.38 23.24 -6.94
C ILE A 233 -1.54 22.83 -6.05
N ARG A 234 -2.57 22.18 -6.63
CA ARG A 234 -3.75 21.71 -5.91
C ARG A 234 -4.20 20.34 -6.39
N HIS A 235 -4.53 19.45 -5.45
CA HIS A 235 -5.01 18.10 -5.75
C HIS A 235 -4.14 17.40 -6.81
N ALA A 236 -2.84 17.34 -6.52
CA ALA A 236 -1.85 16.84 -7.48
C ALA A 236 -0.84 15.88 -6.83
N ILE A 237 -0.25 15.03 -7.64
CA ILE A 237 0.97 14.30 -7.35
C ILE A 237 2.04 14.82 -8.30
N ILE A 238 3.13 15.36 -7.75
CA ILE A 238 4.29 15.82 -8.53
C ILE A 238 5.39 14.77 -8.39
N GLY A 239 5.84 14.22 -9.52
CA GLY A 239 6.90 13.22 -9.60
C GLY A 239 8.25 13.74 -9.12
N GLU A 240 9.15 12.82 -8.80
CA GLU A 240 10.50 13.15 -8.33
C GLU A 240 11.32 13.92 -9.37
N ASP A 241 12.25 14.73 -8.91
CA ASP A 241 13.16 15.55 -9.71
C ASP A 241 12.47 16.61 -10.62
N CYS A 242 11.16 16.84 -10.43
CA CYS A 242 10.42 17.82 -11.21
C CYS A 242 10.76 19.26 -10.80
N ARG A 243 10.74 20.17 -11.80
CA ARG A 243 10.80 21.60 -11.59
C ARG A 243 9.52 22.29 -12.06
N ILE A 244 8.80 22.92 -11.13
CA ILE A 244 7.57 23.65 -11.41
C ILE A 244 7.90 25.12 -11.55
N CYS A 245 7.78 25.62 -12.78
CA CYS A 245 8.20 26.98 -13.13
C CYS A 245 7.34 28.04 -12.46
N ARG A 246 7.92 29.24 -12.35
CA ARG A 246 7.30 30.43 -11.76
C ARG A 246 5.90 30.68 -12.31
N GLY A 247 4.92 30.83 -11.41
CA GLY A 247 3.53 31.14 -11.75
C GLY A 247 2.75 30.03 -12.43
N ALA A 248 3.33 28.82 -12.56
CA ALA A 248 2.60 27.66 -13.10
C ALA A 248 1.41 27.32 -12.20
N VAL A 249 0.30 26.86 -12.80
CA VAL A 249 -0.89 26.39 -12.08
C VAL A 249 -1.13 24.92 -12.45
N ILE A 250 -1.08 24.04 -11.45
CA ILE A 250 -1.30 22.61 -11.62
C ILE A 250 -2.48 22.18 -10.75
N GLY A 251 -3.39 21.42 -11.36
CA GLY A 251 -4.62 20.98 -10.71
C GLY A 251 -5.65 22.08 -10.52
N GLY A 252 -6.74 21.77 -9.82
CA GLY A 252 -7.87 22.67 -9.66
C GLY A 252 -8.48 22.61 -8.27
N SER A 253 -9.40 23.55 -8.02
CA SER A 253 -10.31 23.50 -6.88
C SER A 253 -11.57 22.75 -7.32
N PHE A 254 -12.10 21.88 -6.48
CA PHE A 254 -13.34 21.14 -6.73
C PHE A 254 -14.46 21.69 -5.84
N ALA A 255 -15.67 21.77 -6.39
CA ALA A 255 -16.84 22.10 -5.60
C ALA A 255 -17.20 20.92 -4.66
N PRO A 256 -17.87 21.18 -3.53
CA PRO A 256 -18.37 20.11 -2.68
C PRO A 256 -19.26 19.13 -3.46
N GLY A 257 -18.86 17.84 -3.50
CA GLY A 257 -19.59 16.79 -4.21
C GLY A 257 -19.10 16.49 -5.63
N GLU A 258 -18.15 17.24 -6.16
CA GLU A 258 -17.48 16.90 -7.42
C GLU A 258 -16.44 15.80 -7.21
N GLU A 259 -16.28 14.91 -8.21
CA GLU A 259 -15.24 13.91 -8.21
C GLU A 259 -13.87 14.60 -8.34
N LYS A 260 -13.01 14.37 -7.34
CA LYS A 260 -11.67 14.96 -7.30
C LYS A 260 -10.77 14.28 -8.35
N LYS A 261 -10.47 14.96 -9.41
CA LYS A 261 -9.50 14.50 -10.40
C LYS A 261 -8.09 14.91 -9.96
N ILE A 262 -7.26 13.93 -9.57
CA ILE A 262 -5.87 14.16 -9.19
C ILE A 262 -5.03 14.40 -10.45
N SER A 263 -4.35 15.55 -10.50
CA SER A 263 -3.39 15.85 -11.56
C SER A 263 -2.04 15.19 -11.27
N VAL A 264 -1.39 14.64 -12.30
CA VAL A 264 -0.06 14.02 -12.18
C VAL A 264 0.89 14.70 -13.14
N VAL A 265 2.07 15.05 -12.65
CA VAL A 265 3.15 15.69 -13.41
C VAL A 265 4.45 14.96 -13.16
#